data_0cd63110eecea66fa25447393c5d82d2
#
_entry.id   0cd63110eecea66fa25447393c5d82d2
#
_cell.length_a   1.000
_cell.length_b   1.000
_cell.length_c   1.000
_cell.angle_alpha   90.00
_cell.angle_beta   90.00
_cell.angle_gamma   90.00
#
_symmetry.space_group_name_H-M   'P 1'
#
loop_
_entity.id
_entity.type
_entity.pdbx_description
1 polymer ?
#
loop_
_entity_poly.entity_id
_entity_poly.type
_entity_poly.pdbx_seq_one_letter_code
_entity_poly.pdbx_strand_id
1 'polypeptide(L)'
;MTTFFTSESVTEGHPDKVCDQIADAILDALLEKDPHSHVACEVTAITDEVHIFGEITSAARVDYEAIARQVIREIGYTKPGHGFDADSCRITVDVHQQSPDINMGVERSDTMENGAGDQGMMFGYACRETDSLMPLPIELAHKLTKRLAYVRREGILPYLLPDGKAQVTVEYRDGIPARVDAVVVSSQHGADVSMDTLREDVLLHVIRPVIPEAMLDADTKYFINPTGRFCIGGPAGDSGLTGRKLIVDTYGGYARHGGGAFSGKDPSKVDRSGAYMARYLAKNVVAAGLADRCEIQISYAIGVAQPVSLLVDTFGTGVTSDESIQKLIRDTVDLRPSAIIDQLNLRTPFYRHTASYGHFGSNTVDLPWEQTDLLALRQA
;
A
#
# COMPACT_ATOMS: atom_id res chain seq x y z
N MET A 1 -12.97 8.55 27.54
CA MET A 1 -13.92 8.74 26.41
C MET A 1 -13.85 7.51 25.52
N THR A 2 -15.00 6.93 25.13
CA THR A 2 -15.03 5.78 24.20
C THR A 2 -15.23 6.27 22.79
N THR A 3 -14.40 5.79 21.86
CA THR A 3 -14.51 6.09 20.43
C THR A 3 -14.31 4.81 19.62
N PHE A 4 -14.80 4.80 18.38
CA PHE A 4 -14.64 3.68 17.45
C PHE A 4 -13.91 4.16 16.21
N PHE A 5 -12.97 3.36 15.73
CA PHE A 5 -12.29 3.63 14.47
C PHE A 5 -12.28 2.38 13.60
N THR A 6 -12.51 2.58 12.31
CA THR A 6 -12.65 1.50 11.34
C THR A 6 -11.67 1.67 10.19
N SER A 7 -10.97 0.60 9.85
CA SER A 7 -10.16 0.51 8.63
C SER A 7 -10.54 -0.71 7.82
N GLU A 8 -10.30 -0.64 6.52
CA GLU A 8 -10.52 -1.75 5.59
C GLU A 8 -9.26 -2.11 4.81
N SER A 9 -9.21 -3.33 4.33
CA SER A 9 -8.20 -3.83 3.40
C SER A 9 -8.82 -4.78 2.40
N VAL A 10 -8.10 -5.04 1.31
CA VAL A 10 -8.53 -5.95 0.24
C VAL A 10 -7.46 -6.99 -0.05
N THR A 11 -7.87 -8.13 -0.62
CA THR A 11 -6.92 -9.17 -1.04
C THR A 11 -6.19 -8.77 -2.31
N GLU A 12 -5.12 -9.51 -2.62
CA GLU A 12 -4.37 -9.41 -3.87
C GLU A 12 -5.22 -9.61 -5.14
N GLY A 13 -6.35 -10.31 -5.01
CA GLY A 13 -7.28 -10.57 -6.12
C GLY A 13 -8.38 -9.52 -6.29
N HIS A 14 -8.41 -8.48 -5.43
CA HIS A 14 -9.31 -7.35 -5.66
C HIS A 14 -8.96 -6.64 -6.99
N PRO A 15 -9.95 -6.22 -7.82
CA PRO A 15 -9.70 -5.67 -9.16
C PRO A 15 -8.65 -4.56 -9.19
N ASP A 16 -8.75 -3.58 -8.28
CA ASP A 16 -7.77 -2.49 -8.21
C ASP A 16 -6.38 -3.02 -7.84
N LYS A 17 -6.28 -4.01 -6.96
CA LYS A 17 -5.00 -4.60 -6.57
C LYS A 17 -4.40 -5.53 -7.62
N VAL A 18 -5.19 -6.13 -8.48
CA VAL A 18 -4.69 -6.79 -9.70
C VAL A 18 -3.97 -5.77 -10.58
N CYS A 19 -4.58 -4.60 -10.80
CA CYS A 19 -3.98 -3.51 -11.58
C CYS A 19 -2.70 -2.98 -10.96
N ASP A 20 -2.70 -2.70 -9.65
CA ASP A 20 -1.52 -2.22 -8.92
C ASP A 20 -0.35 -3.21 -9.02
N GLN A 21 -0.60 -4.51 -8.85
CA GLN A 21 0.43 -5.54 -8.96
C GLN A 21 1.00 -5.69 -10.37
N ILE A 22 0.17 -5.54 -11.42
CA ILE A 22 0.65 -5.56 -12.80
C ILE A 22 1.53 -4.35 -13.08
N ALA A 23 1.10 -3.15 -12.68
CA ALA A 23 1.86 -1.92 -12.87
C ALA A 23 3.21 -1.95 -12.15
N ASP A 24 3.26 -2.41 -10.90
CA ASP A 24 4.50 -2.53 -10.15
C ASP A 24 5.39 -3.69 -10.61
N ALA A 25 4.83 -4.78 -11.14
CA ALA A 25 5.63 -5.84 -11.76
C ALA A 25 6.32 -5.35 -13.06
N ILE A 26 5.65 -4.51 -13.83
CA ILE A 26 6.25 -3.85 -15.01
C ILE A 26 7.36 -2.90 -14.57
N LEU A 27 7.14 -2.10 -13.53
CA LEU A 27 8.16 -1.22 -12.96
C LEU A 27 9.39 -2.01 -12.52
N ASP A 28 9.22 -3.09 -11.75
CA ASP A 28 10.31 -3.93 -11.27
C ASP A 28 11.11 -4.54 -12.44
N ALA A 29 10.44 -5.05 -13.47
CA ALA A 29 11.08 -5.63 -14.64
C ALA A 29 11.90 -4.60 -15.47
N LEU A 30 11.48 -3.34 -15.46
CA LEU A 30 12.21 -2.25 -16.09
C LEU A 30 13.42 -1.84 -15.25
N LEU A 31 13.24 -1.62 -13.93
CA LEU A 31 14.33 -1.22 -13.03
C LEU A 31 15.42 -2.28 -12.90
N GLU A 32 15.08 -3.57 -12.99
CA GLU A 32 16.06 -4.66 -13.00
C GLU A 32 17.08 -4.53 -14.14
N LYS A 33 16.65 -4.02 -15.31
CA LYS A 33 17.47 -3.88 -16.51
C LYS A 33 18.01 -2.47 -16.70
N ASP A 34 17.29 -1.46 -16.23
CA ASP A 34 17.64 -0.05 -16.31
C ASP A 34 17.15 0.67 -15.05
N PRO A 35 18.02 0.79 -14.00
CA PRO A 35 17.68 1.47 -12.75
C PRO A 35 17.29 2.95 -12.90
N HIS A 36 17.52 3.55 -14.06
CA HIS A 36 17.16 4.92 -14.37
C HIS A 36 15.89 5.05 -15.20
N SER A 37 15.11 3.98 -15.33
CA SER A 37 13.81 4.03 -16.02
C SER A 37 12.87 5.05 -15.39
N HIS A 38 12.23 5.85 -16.22
CA HIS A 38 11.12 6.72 -15.84
C HIS A 38 9.80 6.03 -16.21
N VAL A 39 8.99 5.74 -15.23
CA VAL A 39 7.78 4.93 -15.38
C VAL A 39 6.59 5.63 -14.76
N ALA A 40 5.56 5.82 -15.55
CA ALA A 40 4.22 6.19 -15.14
C ALA A 40 3.26 5.20 -15.84
N CYS A 41 3.09 4.03 -15.25
CA CYS A 41 2.33 2.91 -15.80
C CYS A 41 0.98 2.80 -15.11
N GLU A 42 -0.09 2.90 -15.87
CA GLU A 42 -1.46 2.71 -15.43
C GLU A 42 -2.03 1.42 -16.01
N VAL A 43 -2.89 0.77 -15.25
CA VAL A 43 -3.55 -0.47 -15.66
C VAL A 43 -5.03 -0.40 -15.33
N THR A 44 -5.89 -0.80 -16.25
CA THR A 44 -7.29 -1.09 -15.98
C THR A 44 -7.58 -2.56 -16.23
N ALA A 45 -8.50 -3.12 -15.46
CA ALA A 45 -8.97 -4.49 -15.63
C ALA A 45 -10.49 -4.53 -15.53
N ILE A 46 -11.12 -5.19 -16.49
CA ILE A 46 -12.57 -5.42 -16.55
C ILE A 46 -12.81 -6.89 -16.94
N THR A 47 -14.07 -7.27 -17.14
CA THR A 47 -14.42 -8.61 -17.65
C THR A 47 -13.60 -8.95 -18.89
N ASP A 48 -12.82 -10.03 -18.82
CA ASP A 48 -12.00 -10.59 -19.90
C ASP A 48 -11.02 -9.60 -20.59
N GLU A 49 -10.70 -8.46 -19.96
CA GLU A 49 -9.78 -7.50 -20.56
C GLU A 49 -8.90 -6.80 -19.52
N VAL A 50 -7.64 -6.57 -19.91
CA VAL A 50 -6.66 -5.71 -19.24
C VAL A 50 -6.11 -4.70 -20.23
N HIS A 51 -6.06 -3.43 -19.86
CA HIS A 51 -5.42 -2.39 -20.63
C HIS A 51 -4.28 -1.77 -19.84
N ILE A 52 -3.07 -1.81 -20.40
CA ILE A 52 -1.83 -1.25 -19.87
C ILE A 52 -1.51 -0.01 -20.68
N PHE A 53 -1.38 1.14 -20.03
CA PHE A 53 -1.13 2.41 -20.72
C PHE A 53 -0.29 3.36 -19.86
N GLY A 54 0.17 4.44 -20.46
CA GLY A 54 0.95 5.47 -19.77
C GLY A 54 2.27 5.80 -20.44
N GLU A 55 3.17 6.46 -19.72
CA GLU A 55 4.43 6.98 -20.23
C GLU A 55 5.62 6.25 -19.61
N ILE A 56 6.46 5.66 -20.46
CA ILE A 56 7.66 4.94 -20.03
C ILE A 56 8.84 5.36 -20.91
N THR A 57 9.90 5.86 -20.25
CA THR A 57 11.20 6.14 -20.88
C THR A 57 12.24 5.26 -20.22
N SER A 58 12.79 4.30 -20.97
CA SER A 58 13.76 3.33 -20.48
C SER A 58 14.65 2.84 -21.62
N ALA A 59 15.89 2.51 -21.31
CA ALA A 59 16.76 1.74 -22.20
C ALA A 59 16.39 0.25 -22.24
N ALA A 60 15.65 -0.22 -21.23
CA ALA A 60 15.16 -1.60 -21.14
C ALA A 60 13.93 -1.82 -22.04
N ARG A 61 13.78 -3.07 -22.45
CA ARG A 61 12.56 -3.55 -23.10
C ARG A 61 12.04 -4.77 -22.34
N VAL A 62 10.75 -4.78 -22.05
CA VAL A 62 10.04 -5.86 -21.36
C VAL A 62 8.81 -6.28 -22.15
N ASP A 63 8.37 -7.51 -21.92
CA ASP A 63 7.12 -8.02 -22.49
C ASP A 63 5.99 -7.73 -21.50
N TYR A 64 5.27 -6.64 -21.70
CA TYR A 64 4.18 -6.19 -20.83
C TYR A 64 3.06 -7.22 -20.72
N GLU A 65 2.70 -7.86 -21.85
CA GLU A 65 1.66 -8.88 -21.86
C GLU A 65 2.05 -10.10 -21.05
N ALA A 66 3.27 -10.61 -21.25
CA ALA A 66 3.77 -11.76 -20.51
C ALA A 66 3.83 -11.49 -18.99
N ILE A 67 4.27 -10.30 -18.59
CA ILE A 67 4.30 -9.88 -17.18
C ILE A 67 2.88 -9.85 -16.59
N ALA A 68 1.93 -9.21 -17.27
CA ALA A 68 0.57 -9.14 -16.80
C ALA A 68 -0.08 -10.52 -16.65
N ARG A 69 0.07 -11.41 -17.63
CA ARG A 69 -0.43 -12.79 -17.58
C ARG A 69 0.18 -13.57 -16.41
N GLN A 70 1.48 -13.40 -16.17
CA GLN A 70 2.15 -14.03 -15.05
C GLN A 70 1.56 -13.55 -13.71
N VAL A 71 1.39 -12.24 -13.52
CA VAL A 71 0.80 -11.66 -12.30
C VAL A 71 -0.60 -12.20 -12.07
N ILE A 72 -1.47 -12.17 -13.09
CA ILE A 72 -2.85 -12.66 -13.02
C ILE A 72 -2.89 -14.14 -12.61
N ARG A 73 -1.98 -14.95 -13.19
CA ARG A 73 -1.86 -16.39 -12.87
C ARG A 73 -1.42 -16.62 -11.43
N GLU A 74 -0.42 -15.88 -10.95
CA GLU A 74 0.11 -15.98 -9.59
C GLU A 74 -0.90 -15.52 -8.52
N ILE A 75 -1.76 -14.56 -8.84
CA ILE A 75 -2.89 -14.18 -7.99
C ILE A 75 -3.89 -15.33 -7.86
N GLY A 76 -4.04 -16.15 -8.91
CA GLY A 76 -4.93 -17.31 -8.90
C GLY A 76 -6.15 -17.21 -9.82
N TYR A 77 -6.16 -16.26 -10.75
CA TYR A 77 -7.15 -16.20 -11.83
C TYR A 77 -6.73 -17.14 -12.97
N THR A 78 -7.01 -18.43 -12.78
CA THR A 78 -6.57 -19.52 -13.68
C THR A 78 -7.71 -20.43 -14.15
N LYS A 79 -8.95 -20.08 -13.83
CA LYS A 79 -10.11 -20.92 -14.17
C LYS A 79 -10.89 -20.29 -15.33
N PRO A 80 -10.90 -20.92 -16.51
CA PRO A 80 -11.70 -20.45 -17.65
C PRO A 80 -13.20 -20.37 -17.30
N GLY A 81 -13.89 -19.41 -17.92
CA GLY A 81 -15.35 -19.26 -17.76
C GLY A 81 -15.81 -18.48 -16.54
N HIS A 82 -14.88 -17.93 -15.73
CA HIS A 82 -15.20 -17.04 -14.61
C HIS A 82 -15.19 -15.55 -14.99
N GLY A 83 -15.07 -15.23 -16.30
CA GLY A 83 -15.08 -13.86 -16.83
C GLY A 83 -13.77 -13.07 -16.62
N PHE A 84 -12.73 -13.73 -16.10
CA PHE A 84 -11.37 -13.19 -16.04
C PHE A 84 -10.38 -14.32 -15.71
N ASP A 85 -9.43 -14.58 -16.59
CA ASP A 85 -8.34 -15.52 -16.35
C ASP A 85 -7.07 -15.15 -17.14
N ALA A 86 -5.92 -15.67 -16.66
CA ALA A 86 -4.60 -15.32 -17.17
C ALA A 86 -4.35 -15.74 -18.64
N ASP A 87 -5.04 -16.77 -19.13
CA ASP A 87 -4.73 -17.35 -20.44
C ASP A 87 -5.67 -16.79 -21.54
N SER A 88 -6.92 -16.46 -21.18
CA SER A 88 -7.94 -16.04 -22.16
C SER A 88 -8.23 -14.54 -22.18
N CYS A 89 -7.94 -13.78 -21.09
CA CYS A 89 -8.24 -12.36 -21.10
C CYS A 89 -7.45 -11.62 -22.20
N ARG A 90 -8.09 -10.64 -22.84
CA ARG A 90 -7.44 -9.76 -23.81
C ARG A 90 -6.54 -8.77 -23.06
N ILE A 91 -5.28 -8.63 -23.51
CA ILE A 91 -4.36 -7.63 -22.99
C ILE A 91 -4.03 -6.66 -24.12
N THR A 92 -4.27 -5.38 -23.87
CA THR A 92 -3.92 -4.29 -24.77
C THR A 92 -2.85 -3.41 -24.12
N VAL A 93 -1.89 -2.94 -24.93
CA VAL A 93 -0.76 -2.14 -24.46
C VAL A 93 -0.69 -0.86 -25.29
N ASP A 94 -0.77 0.28 -24.62
CA ASP A 94 -0.70 1.62 -25.21
C ASP A 94 0.25 2.51 -24.40
N VAL A 95 1.55 2.20 -24.52
CA VAL A 95 2.62 2.86 -23.78
C VAL A 95 3.40 3.77 -24.71
N HIS A 96 3.57 5.03 -24.31
CA HIS A 96 4.29 6.06 -25.04
C HIS A 96 5.56 6.50 -24.29
N GLN A 97 6.43 7.25 -24.94
CA GLN A 97 7.55 7.92 -24.28
C GLN A 97 7.06 9.19 -23.57
N GLN A 98 7.66 9.50 -22.41
CA GLN A 98 7.38 10.74 -21.69
C GLN A 98 7.73 11.97 -22.52
N SER A 99 6.96 13.06 -22.34
CA SER A 99 7.21 14.34 -23.00
C SER A 99 8.60 14.88 -22.66
N PRO A 100 9.42 15.29 -23.68
CA PRO A 100 10.70 15.92 -23.44
C PRO A 100 10.63 17.20 -22.60
N ASP A 101 9.52 17.93 -22.65
CA ASP A 101 9.34 19.20 -21.94
C ASP A 101 9.35 19.03 -20.42
N ILE A 102 8.81 17.90 -19.92
CA ILE A 102 8.81 17.58 -18.48
C ILE A 102 10.24 17.33 -18.02
N ASN A 103 11.02 16.54 -18.77
CA ASN A 103 12.40 16.23 -18.41
C ASN A 103 13.29 17.49 -18.35
N MET A 104 13.16 18.42 -19.30
CA MET A 104 13.93 19.69 -19.31
C MET A 104 13.63 20.56 -18.08
N GLY A 105 12.42 20.48 -17.53
CA GLY A 105 12.02 21.23 -16.34
C GLY A 105 12.60 20.68 -15.03
N VAL A 106 12.96 19.39 -15.00
CA VAL A 106 13.34 18.64 -13.79
C VAL A 106 14.84 18.35 -13.73
N GLU A 107 15.45 17.95 -14.84
CA GLU A 107 16.86 17.54 -14.91
C GLU A 107 17.81 18.73 -14.78
N ARG A 108 18.90 18.55 -14.03
CA ARG A 108 19.98 19.51 -13.83
C ARG A 108 21.33 18.85 -14.13
N SER A 109 22.37 19.66 -14.36
CA SER A 109 23.74 19.17 -14.55
C SER A 109 24.28 18.46 -13.29
N ASP A 110 23.89 18.90 -12.11
CA ASP A 110 24.05 18.17 -10.86
C ASP A 110 22.75 17.41 -10.55
N THR A 111 22.81 16.09 -10.55
CA THR A 111 21.65 15.22 -10.32
C THR A 111 21.04 15.41 -8.92
N MET A 112 21.81 15.85 -7.93
CA MET A 112 21.31 16.17 -6.59
C MET A 112 20.42 17.42 -6.56
N GLU A 113 20.51 18.27 -7.58
CA GLU A 113 19.67 19.46 -7.78
C GLU A 113 18.48 19.17 -8.73
N ASN A 114 18.26 17.92 -9.11
CA ASN A 114 17.06 17.55 -9.87
C ASN A 114 15.82 17.95 -9.09
N GLY A 115 14.95 18.71 -9.73
CA GLY A 115 13.68 19.14 -9.14
C GLY A 115 12.68 18.00 -9.01
N ALA A 116 11.69 18.19 -8.15
CA ALA A 116 10.56 17.28 -8.09
C ALA A 116 9.84 17.20 -9.44
N GLY A 117 9.47 16.00 -9.86
CA GLY A 117 8.78 15.75 -11.14
C GLY A 117 7.34 16.26 -11.16
N ASP A 118 6.78 16.57 -10.00
CA ASP A 118 5.45 17.14 -9.85
C ASP A 118 5.37 17.97 -8.56
N GLN A 119 4.33 18.78 -8.45
CA GLN A 119 3.90 19.37 -7.19
C GLN A 119 3.11 18.33 -6.38
N GLY A 120 3.12 18.46 -5.05
CA GLY A 120 2.29 17.60 -4.21
C GLY A 120 2.59 17.72 -2.73
N MET A 121 1.77 17.05 -1.94
CA MET A 121 1.98 16.87 -0.50
C MET A 121 1.90 15.40 -0.16
N MET A 122 2.84 14.92 0.64
CA MET A 122 2.97 13.53 1.04
C MET A 122 2.92 13.44 2.55
N PHE A 123 2.28 12.40 3.08
CA PHE A 123 2.12 12.19 4.50
C PHE A 123 2.77 10.88 4.95
N GLY A 124 3.43 10.93 6.09
CA GLY A 124 3.88 9.78 6.85
C GLY A 124 3.27 9.77 8.23
N TYR A 125 3.02 8.58 8.77
CA TYR A 125 2.46 8.41 10.09
C TYR A 125 3.09 7.22 10.83
N ALA A 126 3.17 7.30 12.15
CA ALA A 126 3.50 6.19 13.03
C ALA A 126 2.84 6.39 14.40
N CYS A 127 2.52 5.30 15.08
CA CYS A 127 2.00 5.29 16.43
C CYS A 127 2.38 3.98 17.16
N ARG A 128 2.28 3.98 18.50
CA ARG A 128 2.66 2.84 19.36
C ARG A 128 1.54 1.82 19.56
N GLU A 129 0.64 1.66 18.60
CA GLU A 129 -0.48 0.71 18.75
C GLU A 129 -0.10 -0.73 18.40
N THR A 130 0.94 -0.90 17.56
CA THR A 130 1.41 -2.21 17.09
C THR A 130 2.94 -2.23 17.04
N ASP A 131 3.54 -3.42 16.95
CA ASP A 131 5.00 -3.60 16.85
C ASP A 131 5.56 -2.96 15.57
N SER A 132 4.76 -2.92 14.52
CA SER A 132 5.12 -2.26 13.26
C SER A 132 5.02 -0.74 13.30
N LEU A 133 4.54 -0.18 14.42
CA LEU A 133 4.21 1.23 14.61
C LEU A 133 3.15 1.73 13.62
N MET A 134 2.19 0.87 13.31
CA MET A 134 1.00 1.17 12.50
C MET A 134 -0.24 1.27 13.38
N PRO A 135 -1.30 1.98 12.93
CA PRO A 135 -2.60 1.94 13.57
C PRO A 135 -3.18 0.51 13.56
N LEU A 136 -3.72 0.08 14.70
CA LEU A 136 -4.21 -1.28 14.88
C LEU A 136 -5.33 -1.70 13.89
N PRO A 137 -6.33 -0.84 13.57
CA PRO A 137 -7.42 -1.24 12.68
C PRO A 137 -6.93 -1.64 11.28
N ILE A 138 -6.02 -0.86 10.68
CA ILE A 138 -5.49 -1.17 9.34
C ILE A 138 -4.56 -2.39 9.38
N GLU A 139 -3.74 -2.53 10.42
CA GLU A 139 -2.86 -3.69 10.56
C GLU A 139 -3.68 -4.99 10.66
N LEU A 140 -4.75 -5.01 11.45
CA LEU A 140 -5.65 -6.16 11.54
C LEU A 140 -6.37 -6.43 10.21
N ALA A 141 -6.84 -5.39 9.52
CA ALA A 141 -7.49 -5.54 8.23
C ALA A 141 -6.54 -6.15 7.18
N HIS A 142 -5.28 -5.70 7.12
CA HIS A 142 -4.25 -6.31 6.26
C HIS A 142 -3.96 -7.77 6.63
N LYS A 143 -3.82 -8.07 7.92
CA LYS A 143 -3.58 -9.44 8.39
C LYS A 143 -4.74 -10.37 8.02
N LEU A 144 -5.99 -9.90 8.10
CA LEU A 144 -7.17 -10.68 7.72
C LEU A 144 -7.20 -10.98 6.21
N THR A 145 -6.98 -9.98 5.36
CA THR A 145 -6.97 -10.17 3.89
C THR A 145 -5.80 -11.04 3.44
N LYS A 146 -4.63 -10.89 4.07
CA LYS A 146 -3.46 -11.75 3.84
C LYS A 146 -3.74 -13.20 4.29
N ARG A 147 -4.45 -13.40 5.42
CA ARG A 147 -4.85 -14.71 5.89
C ARG A 147 -5.89 -15.37 4.98
N LEU A 148 -6.83 -14.60 4.42
CA LEU A 148 -7.75 -15.10 3.38
C LEU A 148 -7.00 -15.66 2.17
N ALA A 149 -6.04 -14.91 1.64
CA ALA A 149 -5.20 -15.37 0.53
C ALA A 149 -4.39 -16.62 0.91
N TYR A 150 -3.83 -16.67 2.11
CA TYR A 150 -3.08 -17.81 2.61
C TYR A 150 -3.93 -19.09 2.67
N VAL A 151 -5.10 -19.06 3.33
CA VAL A 151 -5.94 -20.26 3.46
C VAL A 151 -6.47 -20.77 2.12
N ARG A 152 -6.64 -19.88 1.14
CA ARG A 152 -6.97 -20.23 -0.25
C ARG A 152 -5.79 -20.93 -0.94
N ARG A 153 -4.59 -20.31 -0.90
CA ARG A 153 -3.40 -20.80 -1.59
C ARG A 153 -2.90 -22.15 -1.04
N GLU A 154 -2.97 -22.33 0.28
CA GLU A 154 -2.59 -23.59 0.95
C GLU A 154 -3.68 -24.67 0.86
N GLY A 155 -4.81 -24.40 0.21
CA GLY A 155 -5.90 -25.36 0.07
C GLY A 155 -6.60 -25.72 1.40
N ILE A 156 -6.45 -24.90 2.44
CA ILE A 156 -7.18 -25.05 3.71
C ILE A 156 -8.67 -24.83 3.47
N LEU A 157 -8.98 -23.77 2.71
CA LEU A 157 -10.34 -23.46 2.22
C LEU A 157 -10.35 -23.43 0.69
N PRO A 158 -10.38 -24.61 0.03
CA PRO A 158 -10.12 -24.73 -1.42
C PRO A 158 -11.24 -24.14 -2.29
N TYR A 159 -12.38 -23.84 -1.71
CA TYR A 159 -13.51 -23.20 -2.40
C TYR A 159 -13.41 -21.67 -2.43
N LEU A 160 -12.46 -21.05 -1.72
CA LEU A 160 -12.23 -19.62 -1.81
C LEU A 160 -11.60 -19.24 -3.16
N LEU A 161 -11.97 -18.07 -3.65
CA LEU A 161 -11.46 -17.47 -4.88
C LEU A 161 -10.69 -16.18 -4.55
N PRO A 162 -9.96 -15.59 -5.53
CA PRO A 162 -8.95 -14.57 -5.21
C PRO A 162 -9.47 -13.27 -4.61
N ASP A 163 -10.69 -12.82 -4.97
CA ASP A 163 -11.24 -11.53 -4.52
C ASP A 163 -11.78 -11.59 -3.09
N GLY A 164 -11.52 -10.55 -2.33
CA GLY A 164 -12.03 -10.44 -0.96
C GLY A 164 -11.66 -9.13 -0.30
N LYS A 165 -12.39 -8.82 0.76
CA LYS A 165 -12.24 -7.62 1.58
C LYS A 165 -12.35 -7.97 3.05
N ALA A 166 -11.67 -7.19 3.90
CA ALA A 166 -11.86 -7.21 5.34
C ALA A 166 -11.93 -5.80 5.90
N GLN A 167 -12.75 -5.61 6.92
CA GLN A 167 -12.88 -4.35 7.65
C GLN A 167 -12.88 -4.66 9.15
N VAL A 168 -12.16 -3.86 9.93
CA VAL A 168 -12.06 -4.02 11.37
C VAL A 168 -12.42 -2.71 12.06
N THR A 169 -13.34 -2.76 13.01
CA THR A 169 -13.70 -1.67 13.90
C THR A 169 -13.10 -1.93 15.28
N VAL A 170 -12.22 -1.04 15.74
CA VAL A 170 -11.61 -1.09 17.06
C VAL A 170 -12.27 -0.07 17.97
N GLU A 171 -12.64 -0.50 19.19
CA GLU A 171 -13.04 0.38 20.28
C GLU A 171 -11.79 0.91 20.98
N TYR A 172 -11.75 2.23 21.16
CA TYR A 172 -10.71 2.93 21.90
C TYR A 172 -11.26 3.47 23.20
N ARG A 173 -10.51 3.31 24.29
CA ARG A 173 -10.79 3.94 25.59
C ARG A 173 -9.66 4.89 25.93
N ASP A 174 -10.01 6.16 26.02
CA ASP A 174 -9.04 7.25 26.27
C ASP A 174 -7.85 7.24 25.31
N GLY A 175 -8.12 6.95 24.02
CA GLY A 175 -7.15 6.91 22.94
C GLY A 175 -6.32 5.62 22.84
N ILE A 176 -6.59 4.62 23.67
CA ILE A 176 -5.90 3.32 23.67
C ILE A 176 -6.82 2.25 23.08
N PRO A 177 -6.37 1.39 22.16
CA PRO A 177 -7.13 0.26 21.66
C PRO A 177 -7.54 -0.67 22.80
N ALA A 178 -8.84 -1.00 22.90
CA ALA A 178 -9.37 -1.79 24.00
C ALA A 178 -9.91 -3.15 23.54
N ARG A 179 -10.69 -3.19 22.45
CA ARG A 179 -11.30 -4.41 21.90
C ARG A 179 -11.66 -4.22 20.42
N VAL A 180 -11.89 -5.31 19.74
CA VAL A 180 -12.50 -5.30 18.41
C VAL A 180 -14.01 -5.35 18.55
N ASP A 181 -14.69 -4.32 18.06
CA ASP A 181 -16.16 -4.22 18.11
C ASP A 181 -16.83 -4.95 16.96
N ALA A 182 -16.26 -4.84 15.74
CA ALA A 182 -16.83 -5.49 14.57
C ALA A 182 -15.75 -5.95 13.59
N VAL A 183 -15.99 -7.09 12.95
CA VAL A 183 -15.20 -7.65 11.87
C VAL A 183 -16.13 -7.94 10.70
N VAL A 184 -15.83 -7.34 9.54
CA VAL A 184 -16.50 -7.65 8.28
C VAL A 184 -15.51 -8.38 7.38
N VAL A 185 -15.91 -9.52 6.81
CA VAL A 185 -15.14 -10.26 5.80
C VAL A 185 -16.05 -10.61 4.64
N SER A 186 -15.68 -10.22 3.44
CA SER A 186 -16.33 -10.64 2.21
C SER A 186 -15.30 -11.39 1.36
N SER A 187 -15.57 -12.65 1.04
CA SER A 187 -14.69 -13.49 0.25
C SER A 187 -15.42 -14.09 -0.93
N GLN A 188 -14.83 -13.98 -2.11
CA GLN A 188 -15.28 -14.69 -3.30
C GLN A 188 -15.12 -16.20 -3.09
N HIS A 189 -16.09 -16.99 -3.57
CA HIS A 189 -16.11 -18.44 -3.34
C HIS A 189 -16.76 -19.21 -4.49
N GLY A 190 -16.49 -20.49 -4.57
CA GLY A 190 -17.17 -21.43 -5.47
C GLY A 190 -18.66 -21.58 -5.13
N ALA A 191 -19.43 -22.00 -6.12
CA ALA A 191 -20.90 -22.07 -6.00
C ALA A 191 -21.38 -23.17 -5.07
N ASP A 192 -20.57 -24.20 -4.79
CA ASP A 192 -20.96 -25.44 -4.15
C ASP A 192 -20.87 -25.40 -2.61
N VAL A 193 -20.26 -24.35 -2.01
CA VAL A 193 -20.16 -24.19 -0.58
C VAL A 193 -21.42 -23.54 -0.01
N SER A 194 -21.92 -24.05 1.13
CA SER A 194 -23.03 -23.41 1.83
C SER A 194 -22.56 -22.14 2.55
N MET A 195 -23.45 -21.16 2.72
CA MET A 195 -23.11 -19.93 3.44
C MET A 195 -22.79 -20.18 4.92
N ASP A 196 -23.41 -21.16 5.54
CA ASP A 196 -23.15 -21.50 6.94
C ASP A 196 -21.76 -22.11 7.10
N THR A 197 -21.37 -23.05 6.26
CA THR A 197 -20.01 -23.61 6.20
C THR A 197 -18.97 -22.51 5.97
N LEU A 198 -19.19 -21.64 4.97
CA LEU A 198 -18.26 -20.54 4.66
C LEU A 198 -18.09 -19.60 5.88
N ARG A 199 -19.17 -19.24 6.55
CA ARG A 199 -19.12 -18.35 7.73
C ARG A 199 -18.37 -18.96 8.89
N GLU A 200 -18.64 -20.23 9.18
CA GLU A 200 -17.94 -20.98 10.24
C GLU A 200 -16.45 -21.12 9.94
N ASP A 201 -16.11 -21.52 8.72
CA ASP A 201 -14.73 -21.72 8.28
C ASP A 201 -13.93 -20.40 8.26
N VAL A 202 -14.51 -19.30 7.78
CA VAL A 202 -13.85 -17.99 7.81
C VAL A 202 -13.64 -17.50 9.24
N LEU A 203 -14.61 -17.71 10.13
CA LEU A 203 -14.44 -17.38 11.55
C LEU A 203 -13.27 -18.18 12.16
N LEU A 204 -13.24 -19.50 11.91
CA LEU A 204 -12.28 -20.42 12.51
C LEU A 204 -10.87 -20.27 11.91
N HIS A 205 -10.75 -20.20 10.58
CA HIS A 205 -9.47 -20.28 9.88
C HIS A 205 -8.89 -18.91 9.49
N VAL A 206 -9.68 -17.84 9.50
CA VAL A 206 -9.24 -16.50 9.11
C VAL A 206 -9.29 -15.54 10.29
N ILE A 207 -10.44 -15.35 10.94
CA ILE A 207 -10.60 -14.30 11.96
C ILE A 207 -9.87 -14.66 13.26
N ARG A 208 -10.17 -15.82 13.84
CA ARG A 208 -9.58 -16.25 15.13
C ARG A 208 -8.05 -16.37 15.13
N PRO A 209 -7.39 -16.85 14.06
CA PRO A 209 -5.92 -16.89 14.03
C PRO A 209 -5.24 -15.53 13.90
N VAL A 210 -5.97 -14.48 13.50
CA VAL A 210 -5.43 -13.14 13.24
C VAL A 210 -5.67 -12.19 14.40
N ILE A 211 -6.89 -12.17 14.93
CA ILE A 211 -7.26 -11.23 15.99
C ILE A 211 -6.96 -11.88 17.34
N PRO A 212 -6.15 -11.26 18.22
CA PRO A 212 -5.86 -11.79 19.55
C PRO A 212 -7.14 -12.04 20.33
N GLU A 213 -7.23 -13.20 20.99
CA GLU A 213 -8.42 -13.60 21.76
C GLU A 213 -8.78 -12.57 22.84
N ALA A 214 -7.78 -11.94 23.46
CA ALA A 214 -7.98 -10.89 24.46
C ALA A 214 -8.69 -9.63 23.93
N MET A 215 -8.75 -9.47 22.60
CA MET A 215 -9.45 -8.36 21.95
C MET A 215 -10.86 -8.72 21.47
N LEU A 216 -11.26 -9.97 21.61
CA LEU A 216 -12.59 -10.47 21.24
C LEU A 216 -13.42 -10.76 22.51
N ASP A 217 -14.69 -10.45 22.46
CA ASP A 217 -15.64 -10.74 23.54
C ASP A 217 -17.01 -11.15 23.00
N ALA A 218 -17.99 -11.33 23.89
CA ALA A 218 -19.34 -11.76 23.53
C ALA A 218 -20.10 -10.70 22.70
N ASP A 219 -19.69 -9.44 22.78
CA ASP A 219 -20.30 -8.32 22.06
C ASP A 219 -19.65 -8.05 20.71
N THR A 220 -18.54 -8.75 20.37
CA THR A 220 -17.89 -8.63 19.08
C THR A 220 -18.79 -9.13 17.94
N LYS A 221 -19.03 -8.28 16.97
CA LYS A 221 -19.93 -8.53 15.82
C LYS A 221 -19.14 -9.09 14.63
N TYR A 222 -19.66 -10.16 14.04
CA TYR A 222 -19.05 -10.79 12.86
C TYR A 222 -20.01 -10.70 11.67
N PHE A 223 -19.56 -10.09 10.58
CA PHE A 223 -20.29 -9.96 9.32
C PHE A 223 -19.52 -10.68 8.20
N ILE A 224 -19.80 -11.96 7.99
CA ILE A 224 -19.10 -12.78 7.01
C ILE A 224 -20.03 -13.01 5.82
N ASN A 225 -19.63 -12.53 4.63
CA ASN A 225 -20.45 -12.48 3.44
C ASN A 225 -21.89 -12.04 3.77
N PRO A 226 -22.10 -10.83 4.32
CA PRO A 226 -23.41 -10.40 4.80
C PRO A 226 -24.47 -10.30 3.71
N THR A 227 -24.06 -10.08 2.46
CA THR A 227 -24.94 -10.07 1.28
C THR A 227 -25.27 -11.49 0.77
N GLY A 228 -24.66 -12.53 1.35
CA GLY A 228 -24.82 -13.91 0.92
C GLY A 228 -23.79 -14.31 -0.14
N ARG A 229 -24.27 -14.90 -1.23
CA ARG A 229 -23.43 -15.49 -2.28
C ARG A 229 -22.55 -14.46 -2.99
N PHE A 230 -21.24 -14.76 -3.09
CA PHE A 230 -20.25 -13.95 -3.79
C PHE A 230 -19.39 -14.85 -4.71
N CYS A 231 -19.96 -15.30 -5.84
CA CYS A 231 -19.27 -16.19 -6.78
C CYS A 231 -18.64 -15.42 -7.95
N ILE A 232 -19.25 -14.33 -8.39
CA ILE A 232 -18.68 -13.44 -9.42
C ILE A 232 -17.92 -12.34 -8.68
N GLY A 233 -16.63 -12.26 -8.90
CA GLY A 233 -15.73 -11.30 -8.27
C GLY A 233 -14.51 -11.03 -9.14
N GLY A 234 -13.53 -10.29 -8.62
CA GLY A 234 -12.40 -9.82 -9.38
C GLY A 234 -12.85 -8.88 -10.52
N PRO A 235 -12.03 -8.70 -11.57
CA PRO A 235 -12.36 -7.83 -12.70
C PRO A 235 -13.66 -8.19 -13.45
N ALA A 236 -14.15 -9.42 -13.29
CA ALA A 236 -15.44 -9.82 -13.82
C ALA A 236 -16.64 -9.27 -13.03
N GLY A 237 -16.45 -8.99 -11.75
CA GLY A 237 -17.49 -8.45 -10.86
C GLY A 237 -17.48 -6.93 -10.77
N ASP A 238 -16.32 -6.32 -10.81
CA ASP A 238 -16.12 -4.87 -10.71
C ASP A 238 -14.84 -4.47 -11.45
N SER A 239 -14.82 -3.26 -12.03
CA SER A 239 -13.66 -2.75 -12.75
C SER A 239 -12.53 -2.37 -11.80
N GLY A 240 -11.29 -2.72 -12.17
CA GLY A 240 -10.07 -2.30 -11.51
C GLY A 240 -9.37 -1.17 -12.23
N LEU A 241 -8.65 -0.36 -11.46
CA LEU A 241 -7.76 0.69 -11.94
C LEU A 241 -6.62 0.87 -10.92
N THR A 242 -5.39 1.10 -11.41
CA THR A 242 -4.26 1.51 -10.57
C THR A 242 -4.59 2.73 -9.72
N GLY A 243 -4.08 2.74 -8.48
CA GLY A 243 -4.17 3.90 -7.61
C GLY A 243 -5.55 4.21 -7.03
N ARG A 244 -6.48 3.26 -6.99
CA ARG A 244 -7.82 3.44 -6.39
C ARG A 244 -7.95 2.96 -4.96
N LYS A 245 -6.86 2.45 -4.35
CA LYS A 245 -6.84 1.93 -2.97
C LYS A 245 -5.85 2.69 -2.08
N LEU A 246 -5.78 4.02 -2.25
CA LEU A 246 -4.83 4.91 -1.56
C LEU A 246 -4.86 4.76 -0.04
N ILE A 247 -6.02 4.62 0.54
CA ILE A 247 -6.21 4.54 1.99
C ILE A 247 -5.85 3.14 2.52
N VAL A 248 -6.13 2.10 1.74
CA VAL A 248 -5.64 0.72 2.00
C VAL A 248 -4.11 0.66 1.90
N ASP A 249 -3.53 1.36 0.93
CA ASP A 249 -2.08 1.38 0.70
C ASP A 249 -1.31 2.09 1.81
N THR A 250 -1.97 2.94 2.60
CA THR A 250 -1.36 3.79 3.61
C THR A 250 -1.81 3.43 5.03
N TYR A 251 -2.63 4.26 5.67
CA TYR A 251 -2.90 4.16 7.11
C TYR A 251 -4.36 3.85 7.45
N GLY A 252 -5.16 3.39 6.49
CA GLY A 252 -6.56 3.00 6.73
C GLY A 252 -7.47 4.14 7.17
N GLY A 253 -7.12 5.39 6.81
CA GLY A 253 -7.86 6.59 7.19
C GLY A 253 -7.44 7.21 8.53
N TYR A 254 -6.46 6.62 9.22
CA TYR A 254 -5.98 7.10 10.52
C TYR A 254 -5.13 8.38 10.41
N ALA A 255 -4.44 8.55 9.28
CA ALA A 255 -3.65 9.74 8.95
C ALA A 255 -4.22 10.48 7.74
N ARG A 256 -3.78 11.71 7.54
CA ARG A 256 -4.05 12.49 6.33
C ARG A 256 -3.42 11.81 5.11
N HIS A 257 -3.91 12.15 3.92
CA HIS A 257 -3.40 11.66 2.64
C HIS A 257 -3.32 12.80 1.63
N GLY A 258 -2.23 12.84 0.84
CA GLY A 258 -2.01 13.89 -0.17
C GLY A 258 -2.71 13.65 -1.50
N GLY A 259 -3.23 12.45 -1.73
CA GLY A 259 -3.96 12.05 -2.95
C GLY A 259 -3.11 11.36 -4.01
N GLY A 260 -1.76 11.29 -3.84
CA GLY A 260 -0.87 10.61 -4.78
C GLY A 260 -0.91 9.09 -4.66
N ALA A 261 -1.13 8.38 -5.77
CA ALA A 261 -1.01 6.93 -5.84
C ALA A 261 0.46 6.50 -5.97
N PHE A 262 0.77 5.27 -5.55
CA PHE A 262 2.12 4.72 -5.55
C PHE A 262 2.39 3.79 -6.73
N SER A 263 1.58 2.76 -6.91
CA SER A 263 1.81 1.70 -7.89
C SER A 263 1.92 2.24 -9.31
N GLY A 264 2.84 1.67 -10.08
CA GLY A 264 3.12 2.07 -11.45
C GLY A 264 4.06 3.27 -11.60
N LYS A 265 4.47 3.92 -10.50
CA LYS A 265 5.35 5.09 -10.50
C LYS A 265 6.77 4.72 -10.06
N ASP A 266 7.78 5.10 -10.87
CA ASP A 266 9.18 5.02 -10.45
C ASP A 266 9.52 6.01 -9.33
N PRO A 267 10.66 5.84 -8.61
CA PRO A 267 10.96 6.67 -7.43
C PRO A 267 11.25 8.15 -7.73
N SER A 268 11.39 8.58 -8.98
CA SER A 268 11.49 10.01 -9.33
C SER A 268 10.18 10.76 -9.08
N LYS A 269 9.05 10.05 -8.97
CA LYS A 269 7.75 10.60 -8.62
C LYS A 269 7.66 10.76 -7.11
N VAL A 270 7.62 12.02 -6.66
CA VAL A 270 7.59 12.37 -5.22
C VAL A 270 6.34 11.88 -4.49
N ASP A 271 5.24 11.63 -5.20
CA ASP A 271 4.06 10.95 -4.63
C ASP A 271 4.45 9.65 -3.93
N ARG A 272 5.36 8.88 -4.50
CA ARG A 272 5.85 7.63 -3.96
C ARG A 272 7.04 7.83 -3.03
N SER A 273 8.13 8.38 -3.51
CA SER A 273 9.38 8.55 -2.74
C SER A 273 9.21 9.46 -1.53
N GLY A 274 8.49 10.57 -1.67
CA GLY A 274 8.20 11.48 -0.56
C GLY A 274 7.31 10.87 0.51
N ALA A 275 6.32 10.06 0.13
CA ALA A 275 5.47 9.35 1.10
C ALA A 275 6.27 8.27 1.88
N TYR A 276 7.18 7.56 1.21
CA TYR A 276 8.06 6.59 1.84
C TYR A 276 9.03 7.25 2.82
N MET A 277 9.63 8.38 2.42
CA MET A 277 10.47 9.17 3.32
C MET A 277 9.68 9.72 4.50
N ALA A 278 8.48 10.23 4.29
CA ALA A 278 7.62 10.73 5.38
C ALA A 278 7.29 9.60 6.38
N ARG A 279 7.02 8.37 5.90
CA ARG A 279 6.86 7.19 6.78
C ARG A 279 8.14 6.86 7.54
N TYR A 280 9.27 6.84 6.87
CA TYR A 280 10.57 6.58 7.51
C TYR A 280 10.82 7.55 8.66
N LEU A 281 10.61 8.84 8.43
CA LEU A 281 10.80 9.88 9.44
C LEU A 281 9.83 9.73 10.61
N ALA A 282 8.52 9.61 10.34
CA ALA A 282 7.51 9.44 11.37
C ALA A 282 7.78 8.20 12.25
N LYS A 283 8.16 7.09 11.61
CA LYS A 283 8.50 5.85 12.31
C LYS A 283 9.73 6.02 13.20
N ASN A 284 10.77 6.67 12.71
CA ASN A 284 11.99 6.93 13.49
C ASN A 284 11.74 7.89 14.67
N VAL A 285 10.89 8.91 14.53
CA VAL A 285 10.48 9.79 15.63
C VAL A 285 9.84 8.98 16.76
N VAL A 286 8.87 8.11 16.43
CA VAL A 286 8.18 7.28 17.43
C VAL A 286 9.11 6.21 18.01
N ALA A 287 9.91 5.54 17.19
CA ALA A 287 10.86 4.52 17.63
C ALA A 287 11.96 5.09 18.54
N ALA A 288 12.40 6.33 18.31
CA ALA A 288 13.36 7.04 19.16
C ALA A 288 12.76 7.47 20.50
N GLY A 289 11.45 7.38 20.70
CA GLY A 289 10.77 7.81 21.94
C GLY A 289 10.50 9.30 22.01
N LEU A 290 10.61 10.02 20.89
CA LEU A 290 10.33 11.46 20.85
C LEU A 290 8.84 11.79 20.89
N ALA A 291 7.96 10.84 20.50
CA ALA A 291 6.52 10.94 20.60
C ALA A 291 5.88 9.55 20.62
N ASP A 292 4.63 9.43 21.09
CA ASP A 292 3.85 8.18 21.01
C ASP A 292 3.17 8.02 19.64
N ARG A 293 2.93 9.13 18.95
CA ARG A 293 2.44 9.18 17.57
C ARG A 293 2.98 10.41 16.86
N CYS A 294 3.20 10.28 15.58
CA CYS A 294 3.77 11.35 14.77
C CYS A 294 3.20 11.29 13.35
N GLU A 295 2.72 12.42 12.85
CA GLU A 295 2.41 12.65 11.44
C GLU A 295 3.41 13.64 10.87
N ILE A 296 3.92 13.35 9.68
CA ILE A 296 4.83 14.22 8.93
C ILE A 296 4.24 14.51 7.57
N GLN A 297 4.21 15.80 7.20
CA GLN A 297 3.90 16.25 5.85
C GLN A 297 5.15 16.79 5.19
N ILE A 298 5.42 16.34 3.96
CA ILE A 298 6.42 16.95 3.07
C ILE A 298 5.69 17.46 1.83
N SER A 299 6.03 18.65 1.33
CA SER A 299 5.45 19.15 0.09
C SER A 299 6.52 19.64 -0.87
N TYR A 300 6.26 19.47 -2.17
CA TYR A 300 7.15 19.87 -3.26
C TYR A 300 6.45 20.75 -4.25
N ALA A 301 7.25 21.57 -4.97
CA ALA A 301 6.86 22.27 -6.19
C ALA A 301 7.58 21.63 -7.37
N ILE A 302 6.91 21.51 -8.52
CA ILE A 302 7.51 20.98 -9.74
C ILE A 302 8.79 21.74 -10.11
N GLY A 303 9.85 21.03 -10.47
CA GLY A 303 11.13 21.59 -10.86
C GLY A 303 11.98 22.18 -9.73
N VAL A 304 11.55 22.07 -8.47
CA VAL A 304 12.28 22.53 -7.28
C VAL A 304 12.75 21.33 -6.49
N ALA A 305 14.05 21.24 -6.18
CA ALA A 305 14.64 20.13 -5.44
C ALA A 305 14.31 20.19 -3.95
N GLN A 306 14.42 21.37 -3.33
CA GLN A 306 14.11 21.53 -1.91
C GLN A 306 12.62 21.45 -1.65
N PRO A 307 12.18 20.77 -0.58
CA PRO A 307 10.77 20.76 -0.20
C PRO A 307 10.29 22.19 0.14
N VAL A 308 9.08 22.51 -0.30
CA VAL A 308 8.42 23.81 -0.02
C VAL A 308 8.08 23.91 1.47
N SER A 309 7.64 22.79 2.08
CA SER A 309 7.33 22.74 3.51
C SER A 309 7.58 21.35 4.10
N LEU A 310 7.89 21.35 5.39
CA LEU A 310 7.90 20.18 6.25
C LEU A 310 7.08 20.54 7.49
N LEU A 311 6.08 19.72 7.83
CA LEU A 311 5.28 19.81 9.04
C LEU A 311 5.51 18.54 9.87
N VAL A 312 5.65 18.71 11.17
CA VAL A 312 5.59 17.63 12.16
C VAL A 312 4.42 17.90 13.09
N ASP A 313 3.61 16.89 13.38
CA ASP A 313 2.51 16.93 14.34
C ASP A 313 2.59 15.68 15.21
N THR A 314 2.92 15.85 16.49
CA THR A 314 2.97 14.76 17.47
C THR A 314 1.64 14.61 18.23
N PHE A 315 0.61 15.37 17.88
CA PHE A 315 -0.70 15.35 18.53
C PHE A 315 -0.60 15.59 20.06
N GLY A 316 0.37 16.39 20.48
CA GLY A 316 0.62 16.69 21.89
C GLY A 316 1.25 15.54 22.69
N THR A 317 1.77 14.48 22.04
CA THR A 317 2.47 13.37 22.69
C THR A 317 3.99 13.51 22.66
N GLY A 318 4.50 14.59 22.06
CA GLY A 318 5.94 14.86 21.97
C GLY A 318 6.59 15.11 23.31
N VAL A 319 7.78 14.55 23.52
CA VAL A 319 8.64 14.86 24.70
C VAL A 319 9.31 16.22 24.57
N THR A 320 9.33 16.77 23.35
CA THR A 320 9.78 18.13 23.02
C THR A 320 8.80 18.76 22.04
N SER A 321 8.99 20.02 21.65
CA SER A 321 8.06 20.68 20.71
C SER A 321 8.17 20.14 19.30
N ASP A 322 7.08 20.18 18.55
CA ASP A 322 7.01 19.77 17.14
C ASP A 322 8.02 20.54 16.29
N GLU A 323 8.24 21.84 16.58
CA GLU A 323 9.24 22.67 15.90
C GLU A 323 10.66 22.19 16.15
N SER A 324 10.97 21.69 17.37
CA SER A 324 12.27 21.12 17.69
C SER A 324 12.54 19.83 16.93
N ILE A 325 11.55 18.94 16.84
CA ILE A 325 11.64 17.71 16.04
C ILE A 325 11.76 18.06 14.54
N GLN A 326 10.98 19.00 14.06
CA GLN A 326 11.05 19.47 12.67
C GLN A 326 12.42 20.04 12.32
N LYS A 327 13.01 20.84 13.21
CA LYS A 327 14.36 21.38 13.04
C LYS A 327 15.39 20.26 13.00
N LEU A 328 15.32 19.31 13.93
CA LEU A 328 16.22 18.16 13.97
C LEU A 328 16.18 17.34 12.67
N ILE A 329 15.00 17.08 12.13
CA ILE A 329 14.83 16.39 10.83
C ILE A 329 15.53 17.20 9.72
N ARG A 330 15.29 18.51 9.64
CA ARG A 330 15.91 19.38 8.60
C ARG A 330 17.43 19.43 8.69
N ASP A 331 17.97 19.36 9.90
CA ASP A 331 19.42 19.42 10.14
C ASP A 331 20.12 18.07 9.84
N THR A 332 19.36 16.96 9.80
CA THR A 332 19.93 15.61 9.71
C THR A 332 19.60 14.84 8.44
N VAL A 333 18.50 15.18 7.74
CA VAL A 333 18.03 14.44 6.57
C VAL A 333 17.89 15.37 5.38
N ASP A 334 18.51 14.98 4.27
CA ASP A 334 18.32 15.66 2.99
C ASP A 334 17.03 15.17 2.33
N LEU A 335 16.07 16.07 2.21
CA LEU A 335 14.72 15.79 1.67
C LEU A 335 14.59 16.08 0.17
N ARG A 336 15.70 16.34 -0.54
CA ARG A 336 15.65 16.46 -2.00
C ARG A 336 15.31 15.10 -2.62
N PRO A 337 14.53 15.05 -3.72
CA PRO A 337 14.08 13.78 -4.32
C PRO A 337 15.22 12.79 -4.60
N SER A 338 16.34 13.26 -5.17
CA SER A 338 17.49 12.39 -5.43
C SER A 338 18.13 11.83 -4.17
N ALA A 339 18.22 12.63 -3.11
CA ALA A 339 18.75 12.18 -1.81
C ALA A 339 17.85 11.12 -1.15
N ILE A 340 16.54 11.28 -1.25
CA ILE A 340 15.57 10.29 -0.78
C ILE A 340 15.73 8.95 -1.52
N ILE A 341 15.84 9.02 -2.84
CA ILE A 341 16.02 7.82 -3.69
C ILE A 341 17.28 7.06 -3.28
N ASP A 342 18.38 7.77 -3.08
CA ASP A 342 19.66 7.18 -2.69
C ASP A 342 19.62 6.63 -1.25
N GLN A 343 19.10 7.41 -0.29
CA GLN A 343 19.04 7.02 1.12
C GLN A 343 18.17 5.77 1.34
N LEU A 344 17.03 5.69 0.66
CA LEU A 344 16.11 4.56 0.77
C LEU A 344 16.35 3.47 -0.30
N ASN A 345 17.41 3.58 -1.10
CA ASN A 345 17.77 2.62 -2.16
C ASN A 345 16.60 2.29 -3.09
N LEU A 346 15.83 3.30 -3.51
CA LEU A 346 14.57 3.12 -4.23
C LEU A 346 14.71 2.69 -5.69
N ARG A 347 15.93 2.57 -6.24
CA ARG A 347 16.16 2.03 -7.59
C ARG A 347 16.22 0.51 -7.64
N THR A 348 16.10 -0.14 -6.49
CA THR A 348 16.04 -1.61 -6.37
C THR A 348 14.63 -2.12 -6.71
N PRO A 349 14.50 -3.15 -7.56
CA PRO A 349 13.19 -3.73 -7.90
C PRO A 349 12.64 -4.55 -6.72
N PHE A 350 11.60 -4.06 -6.07
CA PHE A 350 10.86 -4.72 -4.99
C PHE A 350 9.39 -4.25 -4.91
N TYR A 351 8.98 -3.39 -5.82
CA TYR A 351 7.73 -2.63 -5.74
C TYR A 351 6.50 -3.52 -5.80
N ARG A 352 6.51 -4.57 -6.60
CA ARG A 352 5.40 -5.52 -6.66
C ARG A 352 5.03 -6.10 -5.30
N HIS A 353 6.01 -6.32 -4.43
CA HIS A 353 5.77 -6.84 -3.07
C HIS A 353 5.00 -5.86 -2.18
N THR A 354 5.01 -4.59 -2.50
CA THR A 354 4.28 -3.55 -1.75
C THR A 354 2.89 -3.27 -2.31
N ALA A 355 2.58 -3.75 -3.51
CA ALA A 355 1.34 -3.46 -4.21
C ALA A 355 0.08 -4.08 -3.59
N SER A 356 0.22 -4.96 -2.59
CA SER A 356 -0.89 -5.58 -1.85
C SER A 356 -0.62 -5.57 -0.36
N TYR A 357 -1.68 -5.48 0.44
CA TYR A 357 -1.63 -5.52 1.92
C TYR A 357 -0.88 -4.34 2.56
N GLY A 358 -0.90 -3.17 1.90
CA GLY A 358 -0.32 -1.93 2.36
C GLY A 358 1.17 -1.77 2.04
N HIS A 359 1.59 -0.52 1.83
CA HIS A 359 3.00 -0.15 1.60
C HIS A 359 3.77 0.07 2.91
N PHE A 360 3.06 0.17 4.03
CA PHE A 360 3.64 0.47 5.35
C PHE A 360 3.31 -0.62 6.37
N GLY A 361 4.18 -0.75 7.39
CA GLY A 361 4.02 -1.68 8.49
C GLY A 361 4.69 -3.02 8.26
N SER A 362 4.12 -4.08 8.84
CA SER A 362 4.66 -5.43 8.75
C SER A 362 4.42 -6.05 7.38
N ASN A 363 5.41 -5.96 6.53
CA ASN A 363 5.42 -6.67 5.25
C ASN A 363 6.36 -7.88 5.32
N THR A 364 6.26 -8.78 4.33
CA THR A 364 7.14 -9.95 4.21
C THR A 364 8.55 -9.60 3.70
N VAL A 365 8.76 -8.36 3.28
CA VAL A 365 10.01 -7.84 2.72
C VAL A 365 10.60 -6.81 3.67
N ASP A 366 11.93 -6.80 3.77
CA ASP A 366 12.66 -5.77 4.51
C ASP A 366 12.66 -4.46 3.72
N LEU A 367 11.74 -3.57 4.05
CA LEU A 367 11.53 -2.31 3.33
C LEU A 367 12.38 -1.20 3.92
N PRO A 368 13.15 -0.45 3.10
CA PRO A 368 14.03 0.60 3.61
C PRO A 368 13.34 1.66 4.45
N TRP A 369 12.12 2.07 4.11
CA TRP A 369 11.36 3.06 4.86
C TRP A 369 10.72 2.53 6.17
N GLU A 370 10.83 1.24 6.42
CA GLU A 370 10.42 0.63 7.69
C GLU A 370 11.59 0.46 8.68
N GLN A 371 12.82 0.83 8.30
CA GLN A 371 13.98 0.80 9.18
C GLN A 371 13.91 1.89 10.24
N THR A 372 14.47 1.61 11.44
CA THR A 372 14.51 2.53 12.58
C THR A 372 15.95 2.86 12.95
N ASP A 373 16.73 3.24 11.97
CA ASP A 373 18.19 3.44 12.03
C ASP A 373 18.64 4.90 11.99
N LEU A 374 17.71 5.86 12.03
CA LEU A 374 18.02 7.30 12.10
C LEU A 374 18.55 7.67 13.50
N LEU A 375 19.81 7.34 13.73
CA LEU A 375 20.48 7.44 15.05
C LEU A 375 20.49 8.86 15.61
N ALA A 376 20.51 9.90 14.77
CA ALA A 376 20.48 11.30 15.20
C ALA A 376 19.25 11.63 16.05
N LEU A 377 18.11 11.00 15.78
CA LEU A 377 16.89 11.20 16.58
C LEU A 377 16.95 10.52 17.95
N ARG A 378 17.84 9.53 18.15
CA ARG A 378 18.00 8.84 19.45
C ARG A 378 18.87 9.61 20.45
N GLN A 379 19.54 10.66 20.01
CA GLN A 379 20.47 11.46 20.83
C GLN A 379 19.86 12.80 21.25
N ALA A 380 18.64 13.07 20.83
CA ALA A 380 17.87 14.28 21.13
C ALA A 380 16.97 14.08 22.35
#